data_66a9224230344bc262b04121565de742
#
_entry.id   66a9224230344bc262b04121565de742
#
_cell.length_a   1.000
_cell.length_b   1.000
_cell.length_c   1.000
_cell.angle_alpha   90.00
_cell.angle_beta   90.00
_cell.angle_gamma   90.00
#
_symmetry.space_group_name_H-M   'P 1'
#
loop_
_entity.id
_entity.type
_entity.pdbx_description
1 polymer ?
#
loop_
_entity_poly.entity_id
_entity_poly.type
_entity_poly.pdbx_seq_one_letter_code
_entity_poly.pdbx_strand_id
1 'polypeptide(L)'
;FLRNTDSSSTYYGRYFLISDNNQTRVTLDLSRVAQSETSYGANTFFPAGTTIEVVPAPTLGSVFGRDTTDLPTNWTYGLSENSDWIYLWDSTVKNYFPFFFLGTTYEASGWPRGWYDSLDYSSGVLSNKVIYPDEAFIVAKRTSGTVNFEFEGTIQTNDQELFLPEGGNQVLM
;
A
#
# COMPACT_ATOMS: atom_id res chain seq x y z
N PHE A 1 -3.80 9.39 1.61
CA PHE A 1 -3.87 9.94 0.25
C PHE A 1 -4.69 11.23 0.19
N LEU A 2 -4.35 12.11 -0.74
CA LEU A 2 -5.20 13.21 -1.19
C LEU A 2 -5.86 12.80 -2.50
N ARG A 3 -7.18 12.88 -2.57
CA ARG A 3 -7.98 12.49 -3.73
C ARG A 3 -8.71 13.69 -4.31
N ASN A 4 -8.72 13.82 -5.64
CA ASN A 4 -9.54 14.81 -6.33
C ASN A 4 -10.96 14.27 -6.48
N THR A 5 -11.93 14.94 -5.87
CA THR A 5 -13.37 14.59 -5.93
C THR A 5 -14.20 15.61 -6.71
N ASP A 6 -13.57 16.55 -7.41
CA ASP A 6 -14.24 17.51 -8.26
C ASP A 6 -14.63 16.86 -9.58
N SER A 7 -15.91 16.55 -9.75
CA SER A 7 -16.45 15.91 -10.96
C SER A 7 -16.30 16.74 -12.24
N SER A 8 -15.98 18.02 -12.13
CA SER A 8 -15.69 18.89 -13.28
C SER A 8 -14.22 18.87 -13.69
N SER A 9 -13.36 18.30 -12.85
CA SER A 9 -11.91 18.22 -13.10
C SER A 9 -11.57 17.09 -14.07
N THR A 10 -10.65 17.35 -14.99
CA THR A 10 -10.02 16.33 -15.84
C THR A 10 -9.30 15.25 -15.01
N TYR A 11 -8.96 15.58 -13.78
CA TYR A 11 -8.26 14.68 -12.85
C TYR A 11 -9.18 14.11 -11.76
N TYR A 12 -10.48 14.08 -12.00
CA TYR A 12 -11.44 13.46 -11.08
C TYR A 12 -11.03 12.02 -10.74
N GLY A 13 -11.11 11.67 -9.47
CA GLY A 13 -10.75 10.33 -9.00
C GLY A 13 -9.24 10.12 -8.77
N ARG A 14 -8.36 10.97 -9.30
CA ARG A 14 -6.90 10.86 -9.08
C ARG A 14 -6.57 11.05 -7.60
N TYR A 15 -5.66 10.25 -7.12
CA TYR A 15 -5.17 10.31 -5.74
C TYR A 15 -3.64 10.27 -5.70
N PHE A 16 -3.06 10.89 -4.69
CA PHE A 16 -1.61 10.94 -4.46
C PHE A 16 -1.30 10.74 -2.99
N LEU A 17 -0.20 10.06 -2.70
CA LEU A 17 0.26 9.93 -1.33
C LEU A 17 0.67 11.31 -0.79
N ILE A 18 0.20 11.64 0.41
CA ILE A 18 0.68 12.80 1.15
C ILE A 18 2.03 12.41 1.76
N SER A 19 3.11 13.00 1.26
CA SER A 19 4.47 12.74 1.72
C SER A 19 4.88 13.61 2.90
N ASP A 20 4.27 14.81 3.02
CA ASP A 20 4.49 15.74 4.12
C ASP A 20 3.33 16.72 4.25
N ASN A 21 3.13 17.28 5.42
CA ASN A 21 2.14 18.32 5.66
C ASN A 21 2.52 19.24 6.83
N ASN A 22 2.07 20.47 6.77
CA ASN A 22 2.09 21.44 7.86
C ASN A 22 0.76 22.21 7.92
N GLN A 23 0.67 23.26 8.75
CA GLN A 23 -0.57 24.03 8.93
C GLN A 23 -1.13 24.67 7.65
N THR A 24 -0.29 24.89 6.63
CA THR A 24 -0.65 25.66 5.43
C THR A 24 -0.35 24.95 4.11
N ARG A 25 0.30 23.79 4.16
CA ARG A 25 0.76 23.08 2.97
C ARG A 25 0.68 21.58 3.12
N VAL A 26 0.26 20.92 2.04
CA VAL A 26 0.37 19.48 1.83
C VAL A 26 1.37 19.25 0.70
N THR A 27 2.31 18.34 0.89
CA THR A 27 3.25 17.89 -0.13
C THR A 27 2.82 16.52 -0.62
N LEU A 28 2.75 16.36 -1.94
CA LEU A 28 2.31 15.12 -2.58
C LEU A 28 3.50 14.39 -3.17
N ASP A 29 3.48 13.07 -3.05
CA ASP A 29 4.39 12.21 -3.80
C ASP A 29 3.87 12.07 -5.25
N LEU A 30 4.61 12.65 -6.19
CA LEU A 30 4.33 12.61 -7.62
C LEU A 30 5.23 11.61 -8.37
N SER A 31 5.96 10.75 -7.67
CA SER A 31 6.88 9.79 -8.29
C SER A 31 6.18 8.76 -9.18
N ARG A 32 4.87 8.60 -9.00
CA ARG A 32 4.04 7.61 -9.70
C ARG A 32 3.16 8.20 -10.81
N VAL A 33 3.40 9.43 -11.23
CA VAL A 33 2.68 10.02 -12.38
C VAL A 33 3.14 9.40 -13.70
N ALA A 34 2.29 9.49 -14.72
CA ALA A 34 2.64 9.03 -16.06
C ALA A 34 3.87 9.77 -16.61
N GLN A 35 4.62 9.12 -17.50
CA GLN A 35 5.78 9.73 -18.16
C GLN A 35 5.42 11.08 -18.83
N SER A 36 4.23 11.18 -19.42
CA SER A 36 3.73 12.42 -20.03
C SER A 36 3.38 13.53 -19.03
N GLU A 37 3.27 13.19 -17.75
CA GLU A 37 2.87 14.10 -16.66
C GLU A 37 4.03 14.48 -15.73
N THR A 38 5.24 14.01 -15.98
CA THR A 38 6.42 14.23 -15.10
C THR A 38 6.77 15.70 -14.91
N SER A 39 6.34 16.58 -15.82
CA SER A 39 6.50 18.03 -15.71
C SER A 39 5.39 18.71 -14.90
N TYR A 40 4.35 17.99 -14.50
CA TYR A 40 3.21 18.55 -13.79
C TYR A 40 3.52 18.71 -12.31
N GLY A 41 3.09 19.82 -11.74
CA GLY A 41 3.12 20.04 -10.30
C GLY A 41 1.78 19.66 -9.66
N ALA A 42 1.75 19.60 -8.34
CA ALA A 42 0.53 19.31 -7.59
C ALA A 42 -0.66 20.22 -7.98
N ASN A 43 -0.40 21.49 -8.29
CA ASN A 43 -1.43 22.44 -8.73
C ASN A 43 -2.08 22.09 -10.08
N THR A 44 -1.45 21.25 -10.89
CA THR A 44 -2.06 20.76 -12.14
C THR A 44 -3.16 19.77 -11.82
N PHE A 45 -2.92 18.85 -10.87
CA PHE A 45 -3.89 17.83 -10.46
C PHE A 45 -4.96 18.38 -9.50
N PHE A 46 -4.62 19.43 -8.76
CA PHE A 46 -5.46 20.09 -7.76
C PHE A 46 -5.41 21.61 -7.95
N PRO A 47 -6.04 22.16 -9.01
CA PRO A 47 -6.18 23.60 -9.17
C PRO A 47 -6.88 24.24 -7.97
N ALA A 48 -6.67 25.53 -7.78
CA ALA A 48 -7.37 26.27 -6.73
C ALA A 48 -8.90 26.14 -6.89
N GLY A 49 -9.58 25.80 -5.81
CA GLY A 49 -11.03 25.56 -5.79
C GLY A 49 -11.43 24.10 -6.04
N THR A 50 -10.50 23.20 -6.35
CA THR A 50 -10.78 21.77 -6.48
C THR A 50 -11.34 21.19 -5.16
N THR A 51 -12.43 20.43 -5.24
CA THR A 51 -12.92 19.66 -4.12
C THR A 51 -12.02 18.45 -3.91
N ILE A 52 -11.58 18.26 -2.67
CA ILE A 52 -10.62 17.21 -2.29
C ILE A 52 -11.15 16.38 -1.13
N GLU A 53 -10.66 15.14 -1.06
CA GLU A 53 -10.88 14.22 0.06
C GLU A 53 -9.52 13.73 0.58
N VAL A 54 -9.40 13.59 1.90
CA VAL A 54 -8.26 12.91 2.53
C VAL A 54 -8.68 11.52 2.92
N VAL A 55 -8.05 10.52 2.32
CA VAL A 55 -8.34 9.10 2.55
C VAL A 55 -7.17 8.43 3.25
N PRO A 56 -7.40 7.63 4.32
CA PRO A 56 -6.34 6.85 4.93
C PRO A 56 -5.63 5.96 3.90
N ALA A 57 -4.30 5.93 3.94
CA ALA A 57 -3.53 5.02 3.10
C ALA A 57 -3.56 3.62 3.70
N PRO A 58 -3.97 2.57 2.97
CA PRO A 58 -3.80 1.21 3.41
C PRO A 58 -2.31 0.87 3.53
N THR A 59 -1.96 0.13 4.57
CA THR A 59 -0.58 -0.32 4.83
C THR A 59 -0.55 -1.82 5.07
N LEU A 60 0.62 -2.44 4.99
CA LEU A 60 0.77 -3.86 5.35
C LEU A 60 0.09 -4.17 6.70
N GLY A 61 0.37 -3.35 7.72
CA GLY A 61 -0.21 -3.55 9.03
C GLY A 61 -1.71 -3.28 9.12
N SER A 62 -2.25 -2.31 8.36
CA SER A 62 -3.70 -2.02 8.42
C SER A 62 -4.54 -3.03 7.63
N VAL A 63 -3.95 -3.68 6.62
CA VAL A 63 -4.64 -4.65 5.75
C VAL A 63 -4.48 -6.08 6.25
N PHE A 64 -3.27 -6.45 6.68
CA PHE A 64 -2.93 -7.84 7.03
C PHE A 64 -2.67 -8.07 8.52
N GLY A 65 -2.80 -7.05 9.35
CA GLY A 65 -2.60 -7.12 10.79
C GLY A 65 -1.30 -6.49 11.28
N ARG A 66 -1.36 -5.91 12.48
CA ARG A 66 -0.21 -5.25 13.16
C ARG A 66 0.32 -6.08 14.32
N ASP A 67 -0.47 -7.03 14.77
CA ASP A 67 -0.16 -7.94 15.86
C ASP A 67 -0.48 -9.38 15.45
N THR A 68 0.04 -10.34 16.15
CA THR A 68 -0.23 -11.76 15.92
C THR A 68 -1.71 -12.12 16.07
N THR A 69 -2.47 -11.33 16.86
CA THR A 69 -3.92 -11.49 17.04
C THR A 69 -4.75 -10.93 15.90
N ASP A 70 -4.17 -10.03 15.10
CA ASP A 70 -4.85 -9.33 14.01
C ASP A 70 -4.54 -9.96 12.65
N LEU A 71 -3.60 -10.92 12.62
CA LEU A 71 -3.24 -11.61 11.37
C LEU A 71 -4.43 -12.44 10.86
N PRO A 72 -4.52 -12.68 9.56
CA PRO A 72 -5.55 -13.54 8.98
C PRO A 72 -5.58 -14.92 9.66
N THR A 73 -6.76 -15.49 9.77
CA THR A 73 -6.92 -16.83 10.39
C THR A 73 -6.04 -17.86 9.69
N ASN A 74 -5.30 -18.65 10.47
CA ASN A 74 -4.33 -19.64 10.01
C ASN A 74 -3.10 -19.07 9.29
N TRP A 75 -2.80 -17.78 9.50
CA TRP A 75 -1.54 -17.20 9.05
C TRP A 75 -0.38 -17.78 9.86
N THR A 76 0.66 -18.23 9.18
CA THR A 76 1.89 -18.68 9.82
C THR A 76 2.91 -17.54 9.83
N TYR A 77 3.41 -17.22 11.02
CA TYR A 77 4.37 -16.12 11.23
C TYR A 77 5.62 -16.63 11.96
N GLY A 78 6.71 -15.87 11.87
CA GLY A 78 7.99 -16.23 12.47
C GLY A 78 9.14 -15.78 11.57
N LEU A 79 10.24 -16.54 11.54
CA LEU A 79 11.33 -16.28 10.59
C LEU A 79 10.86 -16.49 9.15
N SER A 80 11.49 -15.78 8.21
CA SER A 80 11.09 -15.76 6.81
C SER A 80 10.93 -17.15 6.18
N GLU A 81 11.83 -18.08 6.50
CA GLU A 81 11.81 -19.45 5.98
C GLU A 81 10.58 -20.28 6.44
N ASN A 82 9.95 -19.89 7.55
CA ASN A 82 8.83 -20.61 8.16
C ASN A 82 7.51 -19.83 8.09
N SER A 83 7.50 -18.63 7.52
CA SER A 83 6.34 -17.74 7.50
C SER A 83 5.61 -17.81 6.17
N ASP A 84 4.31 -17.47 6.19
CA ASP A 84 3.57 -17.11 5.01
C ASP A 84 4.01 -15.71 4.55
N TRP A 85 3.88 -15.42 3.26
CA TRP A 85 4.38 -14.18 2.68
C TRP A 85 3.28 -13.40 1.95
N ILE A 86 3.42 -12.08 1.99
CA ILE A 86 2.75 -11.15 1.10
C ILE A 86 3.78 -10.62 0.12
N TYR A 87 3.51 -10.73 -1.17
CA TYR A 87 4.31 -10.09 -2.19
C TYR A 87 3.59 -8.81 -2.62
N LEU A 88 4.27 -7.67 -2.50
CA LEU A 88 3.81 -6.41 -3.06
C LEU A 88 4.55 -6.12 -4.36
N TRP A 89 3.80 -5.65 -5.34
CA TRP A 89 4.37 -5.17 -6.58
C TRP A 89 5.01 -3.79 -6.37
N ASP A 90 6.21 -3.58 -6.89
CA ASP A 90 6.82 -2.28 -6.98
C ASP A 90 6.92 -1.88 -8.45
N SER A 91 6.13 -0.90 -8.86
CA SER A 91 6.07 -0.43 -10.24
C SER A 91 7.34 0.28 -10.71
N THR A 92 8.16 0.79 -9.80
CA THR A 92 9.41 1.49 -10.10
C THR A 92 10.48 0.51 -10.59
N VAL A 93 10.62 -0.61 -9.87
CA VAL A 93 11.61 -1.64 -10.22
C VAL A 93 11.00 -2.81 -10.98
N LYS A 94 9.66 -2.81 -11.18
CA LYS A 94 8.89 -3.82 -11.91
C LYS A 94 9.12 -5.23 -11.35
N ASN A 95 9.05 -5.37 -10.05
CA ASN A 95 9.27 -6.63 -9.36
C ASN A 95 8.38 -6.77 -8.13
N TYR A 96 8.20 -8.01 -7.68
CA TYR A 96 7.51 -8.33 -6.43
C TYR A 96 8.52 -8.42 -5.29
N PHE A 97 8.19 -7.77 -4.16
CA PHE A 97 8.96 -7.84 -2.93
C PHE A 97 8.22 -8.67 -1.90
N PRO A 98 8.85 -9.70 -1.33
CA PRO A 98 8.25 -10.56 -0.33
C PRO A 98 8.35 -9.97 1.08
N PHE A 99 7.21 -9.90 1.76
CA PHE A 99 7.10 -9.48 3.16
C PHE A 99 6.56 -10.61 4.01
N PHE A 100 7.10 -10.77 5.21
CA PHE A 100 6.66 -11.74 6.19
C PHE A 100 6.43 -11.06 7.54
N PHE A 101 5.65 -11.69 8.42
CA PHE A 101 5.38 -11.17 9.75
C PHE A 101 6.25 -11.87 10.81
N LEU A 102 7.05 -11.09 11.54
CA LEU A 102 7.82 -11.55 12.68
C LEU A 102 6.99 -11.37 13.97
N GLY A 103 6.77 -12.46 14.69
CA GLY A 103 6.01 -12.45 15.94
C GLY A 103 6.85 -12.06 17.16
N THR A 104 6.20 -12.01 18.33
CA THR A 104 6.77 -11.57 19.60
C THR A 104 7.94 -12.42 20.11
N THR A 105 8.07 -13.66 19.64
CA THR A 105 9.13 -14.60 20.07
C THR A 105 10.54 -14.02 19.91
N TYR A 106 10.72 -13.08 18.98
CA TYR A 106 12.02 -12.51 18.62
C TYR A 106 12.29 -11.14 19.24
N GLU A 107 11.32 -10.54 19.95
CA GLU A 107 11.47 -9.23 20.58
C GLU A 107 12.60 -9.21 21.63
N ALA A 108 12.75 -10.28 22.39
CA ALA A 108 13.83 -10.43 23.35
C ALA A 108 15.25 -10.43 22.73
N SER A 109 15.33 -10.71 21.42
CA SER A 109 16.58 -10.68 20.62
C SER A 109 16.79 -9.33 19.93
N GLY A 110 15.97 -8.32 20.24
CA GLY A 110 16.07 -6.99 19.65
C GLY A 110 15.35 -6.83 18.30
N TRP A 111 14.52 -7.78 17.92
CA TRP A 111 13.72 -7.72 16.70
C TRP A 111 12.25 -7.43 17.05
N PRO A 112 11.79 -6.19 16.92
CA PRO A 112 10.38 -5.87 17.16
C PRO A 112 9.46 -6.68 16.27
N ARG A 113 8.29 -7.07 16.79
CA ARG A 113 7.26 -7.70 15.98
C ARG A 113 6.77 -6.77 14.87
N GLY A 114 6.37 -7.35 13.74
CA GLY A 114 5.85 -6.61 12.60
C GLY A 114 6.22 -7.21 11.25
N TRP A 115 5.88 -6.50 10.20
CA TRP A 115 6.21 -6.88 8.84
C TRP A 115 7.64 -6.53 8.49
N TYR A 116 8.34 -7.44 7.82
CA TYR A 116 9.72 -7.29 7.38
C TYR A 116 9.85 -7.65 5.91
N ASP A 117 10.76 -6.96 5.22
CA ASP A 117 11.23 -7.39 3.91
C ASP A 117 12.11 -8.64 4.07
N SER A 118 11.81 -9.71 3.34
CA SER A 118 12.57 -10.95 3.44
C SER A 118 13.93 -10.88 2.73
N LEU A 119 14.14 -9.86 1.90
CA LEU A 119 15.40 -9.62 1.19
C LEU A 119 16.29 -8.61 1.92
N ASP A 120 15.70 -7.76 2.77
CA ASP A 120 16.42 -6.74 3.54
C ASP A 120 15.84 -6.57 4.94
N TYR A 121 16.30 -7.38 5.88
CA TYR A 121 15.93 -7.27 7.29
C TYR A 121 16.41 -5.97 7.95
N SER A 122 17.43 -5.31 7.38
CA SER A 122 17.98 -4.08 7.94
C SER A 122 17.04 -2.89 7.80
N SER A 123 16.07 -2.97 6.90
CA SER A 123 15.02 -1.96 6.74
C SER A 123 14.11 -1.82 7.97
N GLY A 124 14.18 -2.78 8.92
CA GLY A 124 13.38 -2.78 10.14
C GLY A 124 11.91 -3.09 9.91
N VAL A 125 11.04 -2.66 10.85
CA VAL A 125 9.59 -2.93 10.80
C VAL A 125 8.93 -2.08 9.73
N LEU A 126 8.27 -2.73 8.77
CA LEU A 126 7.58 -2.14 7.62
C LEU A 126 6.04 -2.21 7.72
N SER A 127 5.49 -2.34 8.93
CA SER A 127 4.03 -2.40 9.11
C SER A 127 3.29 -1.17 8.56
N ASN A 128 4.00 -0.03 8.40
CA ASN A 128 3.47 1.18 7.77
C ASN A 128 3.79 1.30 6.26
N LYS A 129 4.35 0.25 5.65
CA LYS A 129 4.55 0.22 4.19
C LYS A 129 3.20 0.40 3.50
N VAL A 130 3.07 1.46 2.71
CA VAL A 130 1.84 1.80 1.99
C VAL A 130 1.60 0.78 0.89
N ILE A 131 0.35 0.35 0.75
CA ILE A 131 -0.17 -0.42 -0.38
C ILE A 131 -0.96 0.56 -1.23
N TYR A 132 -0.55 0.76 -2.47
CA TYR A 132 -1.26 1.65 -3.36
C TYR A 132 -2.50 0.96 -3.93
N PRO A 133 -3.62 1.69 -4.12
CA PRO A 133 -4.88 1.10 -4.62
C PRO A 133 -4.78 0.46 -6.01
N ASP A 134 -3.79 0.86 -6.80
CA ASP A 134 -3.48 0.32 -8.13
C ASP A 134 -2.43 -0.82 -8.10
N GLU A 135 -2.00 -1.24 -6.92
CA GLU A 135 -1.04 -2.33 -6.75
C GLU A 135 -1.74 -3.65 -6.41
N ALA A 136 -1.39 -4.68 -7.16
CA ALA A 136 -1.76 -6.04 -6.82
C ALA A 136 -0.80 -6.60 -5.76
N PHE A 137 -1.32 -7.49 -4.93
CA PHE A 137 -0.50 -8.28 -4.02
C PHE A 137 -0.73 -9.78 -4.25
N ILE A 138 0.26 -10.59 -3.90
CA ILE A 138 0.17 -12.05 -3.95
C ILE A 138 0.32 -12.59 -2.54
N VAL A 139 -0.58 -13.46 -2.14
CA VAL A 139 -0.47 -14.21 -0.88
C VAL A 139 0.19 -15.54 -1.17
N ALA A 140 1.32 -15.81 -0.54
CA ALA A 140 2.00 -17.08 -0.63
C ALA A 140 1.87 -17.85 0.69
N LYS A 141 0.96 -18.79 0.72
CA LYS A 141 0.84 -19.76 1.82
C LYS A 141 1.96 -20.78 1.70
N ARG A 142 2.89 -20.77 2.65
CA ARG A 142 4.06 -21.65 2.64
C ARG A 142 3.89 -22.90 3.51
N THR A 143 2.90 -22.88 4.37
CA THR A 143 2.53 -24.01 5.21
C THR A 143 1.24 -24.66 4.70
N SER A 144 0.95 -25.88 5.12
CA SER A 144 -0.31 -26.55 4.76
C SER A 144 -1.52 -25.82 5.38
N GLY A 145 -2.64 -25.83 4.66
CA GLY A 145 -3.90 -25.26 5.12
C GLY A 145 -4.36 -24.04 4.32
N THR A 146 -5.52 -23.51 4.69
CA THR A 146 -6.15 -22.36 4.04
C THR A 146 -6.02 -21.14 4.94
N VAL A 147 -5.67 -19.99 4.36
CA VAL A 147 -5.74 -18.68 5.01
C VAL A 147 -7.06 -18.04 4.60
N ASN A 148 -7.79 -17.50 5.57
CA ASN A 148 -8.99 -16.74 5.31
C ASN A 148 -8.69 -15.25 5.51
N PHE A 149 -8.99 -14.46 4.49
CA PHE A 149 -8.97 -13.01 4.54
C PHE A 149 -10.39 -12.50 4.60
N GLU A 150 -10.63 -11.54 5.48
CA GLU A 150 -11.86 -10.79 5.55
C GLU A 150 -11.51 -9.32 5.35
N PHE A 151 -12.00 -8.75 4.26
CA PHE A 151 -11.82 -7.34 3.95
C PHE A 151 -13.15 -6.64 4.13
N GLU A 152 -13.20 -5.74 5.10
CA GLU A 152 -14.36 -4.87 5.30
C GLU A 152 -14.08 -3.49 4.72
N GLY A 153 -15.08 -2.91 4.06
CA GLY A 153 -14.96 -1.58 3.48
C GLY A 153 -16.22 -1.13 2.77
N THR A 154 -16.25 0.13 2.41
CA THR A 154 -17.31 0.69 1.60
C THR A 154 -17.00 0.50 0.13
N ILE A 155 -17.88 -0.17 -0.61
CA ILE A 155 -17.79 -0.25 -2.06
C ILE A 155 -18.07 1.13 -2.63
N GLN A 156 -17.14 1.68 -3.37
CA GLN A 156 -17.39 2.91 -4.11
C GLN A 156 -18.26 2.60 -5.31
N THR A 157 -19.44 3.23 -5.36
CA THR A 157 -20.45 3.03 -6.43
C THR A 157 -20.27 3.97 -7.61
N ASN A 158 -19.33 4.93 -7.51
CA ASN A 158 -19.00 5.87 -8.57
C ASN A 158 -17.87 5.30 -9.44
N ASP A 159 -17.86 5.70 -10.70
CA ASP A 159 -16.76 5.38 -11.61
C ASP A 159 -15.41 5.76 -10.99
N GLN A 160 -14.47 4.83 -11.03
CA GLN A 160 -13.11 5.02 -10.54
C GLN A 160 -12.17 5.08 -11.74
N GLU A 161 -11.39 6.12 -11.82
CA GLU A 161 -10.29 6.17 -12.76
C GLU A 161 -9.06 5.56 -12.10
N LEU A 162 -8.70 4.34 -12.52
CA LEU A 162 -7.46 3.68 -12.13
C LEU A 162 -6.36 4.13 -13.08
N PHE A 163 -5.36 4.77 -12.53
CA PHE A 163 -4.15 5.04 -13.27
C PHE A 163 -3.33 3.74 -13.35
N LEU A 164 -3.15 3.24 -14.57
CA LEU A 164 -2.28 2.11 -14.86
C LEU A 164 -0.97 2.66 -15.45
N PRO A 165 0.13 2.71 -14.68
CA PRO A 165 1.41 3.14 -15.23
C PRO A 165 1.84 2.20 -16.36
N GLU A 166 2.54 2.73 -17.37
CA GLU A 166 3.07 1.93 -18.48
C GLU A 166 3.96 0.80 -17.95
N GLY A 167 3.73 -0.43 -18.37
CA GLY A 167 4.63 -1.55 -18.10
C GLY A 167 4.04 -2.75 -17.38
N GLY A 168 2.82 -3.13 -17.68
CA GLY A 168 2.25 -4.41 -17.25
C GLY A 168 1.79 -4.42 -15.80
N ASN A 169 0.66 -3.81 -15.57
CA ASN A 169 -0.02 -3.87 -14.28
C ASN A 169 -0.97 -5.07 -14.27
N GLN A 170 -1.00 -5.78 -13.17
CA GLN A 170 -2.04 -6.75 -12.90
C GLN A 170 -3.08 -6.07 -12.00
N VAL A 171 -4.24 -5.78 -12.56
CA VAL A 171 -5.41 -5.39 -11.79
C VAL A 171 -6.23 -6.64 -11.53
N LEU A 172 -6.26 -7.08 -10.28
CA LEU A 172 -7.20 -8.10 -9.83
C LEU A 172 -8.50 -7.36 -9.44
N MET A 173 -9.51 -7.52 -10.25
CA MET A 173 -10.87 -7.09 -9.91
C MET A 173 -11.58 -8.19 -9.13
#